data_8264817a74245d87ec23a99ca42cfa15
#
_entry.id   8264817a74245d87ec23a99ca42cfa15
#
_cell.length_a   1.000
_cell.length_b   1.000
_cell.length_c   1.000
_cell.angle_alpha   90.00
_cell.angle_beta   90.00
_cell.angle_gamma   90.00
#
_symmetry.space_group_name_H-M   'P 1'
#
loop_
_entity.id
_entity.type
_entity.pdbx_description
1 polymer ?
#
loop_
_entity_poly.entity_id
_entity_poly.type
_entity_poly.pdbx_seq_one_letter_code
_entity_poly.pdbx_strand_id
1 'polypeptide(L)'
;MLKTLIILLLAPLVSSKLRWEQLSAENELPAPRRDSSIGFHRATNRLVIFGGKGSSIFGDTWLYDLNSKTWMKVNATTDSQGVSIPEKRFSMVYGATGDYFHISTGEYTGPPRTFFNDILRFSFLNRTWERLGENSEIKPQERYGSAGGIFDDGSGTNGFYVTHGFSGTRYSNTLKFDFEKDEWEEKFGGTNNYNPNYPHARCLHAGTMTKPDELVMYGGCLGGGMTGGPCPSKDNWKFDATTKKWTRLEECSTPRVYPSMAMLPPLNGTVRRAVLYGGNEKTRSVLGTPRYAADEIAVFNPDTNEWQRKKVEGTPPPKRAGHVMVTTDNGIIMFGGEGLDGEGRLNDLWLLRGSASDADENESAGGCGSADFNLIALHGLFMFLGWGAFLQAGAFIARYFRHKDPWWFKMHRAIQATGLILAFLGFICAIVSVPFDHFKFAHGGLGLVIMIIGLGQPLNAFFRPHKHPDGTKSTGRVIWELFHKNIGRLGLILALINISLGLLLAVTPVGVWATWFALLGLFIILYVVMEIRLFMNKGKSNTVTLPMK
;
A
#
# COMPACT_ATOMS: atom_id res chain seq x y z
N MET A 1 -57.08 -36.73 -11.59
CA MET A 1 -56.25 -36.44 -10.42
C MET A 1 -54.77 -36.61 -10.69
N LEU A 2 -54.23 -36.03 -11.73
CA LEU A 2 -52.79 -36.13 -12.06
C LEU A 2 -52.26 -34.86 -12.79
N LYS A 3 -52.88 -33.71 -12.60
CA LYS A 3 -52.46 -32.42 -13.18
C LYS A 3 -52.12 -31.33 -12.14
N THR A 4 -52.14 -31.64 -10.81
CA THR A 4 -51.97 -30.64 -9.75
C THR A 4 -50.66 -30.85 -8.95
N LEU A 5 -49.76 -31.75 -9.39
CA LEU A 5 -48.54 -32.07 -8.63
C LEU A 5 -47.23 -31.70 -9.31
N ILE A 6 -47.21 -30.84 -10.35
CA ILE A 6 -45.99 -30.42 -11.05
C ILE A 6 -45.74 -28.91 -10.98
N ILE A 7 -46.47 -28.16 -10.18
CA ILE A 7 -46.27 -26.70 -10.05
C ILE A 7 -45.45 -26.30 -8.78
N LEU A 8 -44.96 -27.24 -8.03
CA LEU A 8 -44.26 -26.97 -6.76
C LEU A 8 -42.73 -27.21 -6.77
N LEU A 9 -42.10 -27.33 -7.97
CA LEU A 9 -40.65 -27.61 -8.08
C LEU A 9 -39.90 -26.72 -9.07
N LEU A 10 -40.46 -25.59 -9.45
CA LEU A 10 -39.75 -24.53 -10.15
C LEU A 10 -39.98 -23.19 -9.43
N ALA A 11 -39.62 -23.11 -8.15
CA ALA A 11 -39.16 -21.83 -7.65
C ALA A 11 -37.91 -21.49 -8.47
N PRO A 12 -37.85 -20.36 -9.22
CA PRO A 12 -36.60 -19.96 -9.81
C PRO A 12 -35.62 -19.91 -8.65
N LEU A 13 -34.47 -20.57 -8.78
CA LEU A 13 -33.28 -20.25 -8.04
C LEU A 13 -33.03 -18.77 -8.39
N VAL A 14 -33.61 -17.86 -7.63
CA VAL A 14 -33.25 -16.45 -7.69
C VAL A 14 -31.80 -16.44 -7.24
N SER A 15 -30.91 -16.44 -8.21
CA SER A 15 -29.50 -16.13 -7.97
C SER A 15 -29.51 -14.84 -7.17
N SER A 16 -29.20 -14.91 -5.88
CA SER A 16 -29.12 -13.72 -5.06
C SER A 16 -27.74 -13.13 -5.27
N LYS A 17 -27.70 -11.88 -5.71
CA LYS A 17 -26.45 -11.11 -5.85
C LYS A 17 -26.24 -10.27 -4.61
N LEU A 18 -24.98 -9.91 -4.36
CA LEU A 18 -24.67 -8.92 -3.33
C LEU A 18 -25.35 -7.59 -3.66
N ARG A 19 -25.95 -6.98 -2.65
CA ARG A 19 -26.59 -5.66 -2.79
C ARG A 19 -26.38 -4.80 -1.55
N TRP A 20 -26.30 -3.47 -1.77
CA TRP A 20 -26.23 -2.49 -0.71
C TRP A 20 -27.61 -2.13 -0.19
N GLU A 21 -27.74 -2.09 1.14
CA GLU A 21 -28.93 -1.64 1.86
C GLU A 21 -28.51 -0.70 2.99
N GLN A 22 -29.11 0.49 3.04
CA GLN A 22 -28.91 1.37 4.18
C GLN A 22 -29.80 0.91 5.35
N LEU A 23 -29.22 0.73 6.53
CA LEU A 23 -29.96 0.38 7.72
C LEU A 23 -30.46 1.65 8.43
N SER A 24 -31.72 1.64 8.84
CA SER A 24 -32.32 2.73 9.62
C SER A 24 -32.00 2.60 11.11
N ALA A 25 -32.10 3.70 11.83
CA ALA A 25 -32.13 3.71 13.28
C ALA A 25 -33.38 4.47 13.76
N GLU A 26 -34.01 3.97 14.79
CA GLU A 26 -35.26 4.49 15.34
C GLU A 26 -35.04 5.48 16.50
N ASN A 27 -33.79 5.71 16.89
CA ASN A 27 -33.43 6.58 18.01
C ASN A 27 -32.09 7.32 17.79
N GLU A 28 -31.56 7.94 18.86
CA GLU A 28 -30.30 8.68 18.84
C GLU A 28 -29.15 7.83 18.33
N LEU A 29 -28.38 8.38 17.40
CA LEU A 29 -27.22 7.77 16.77
C LEU A 29 -25.93 8.12 17.53
N PRO A 30 -24.90 7.24 17.51
CA PRO A 30 -23.55 7.63 17.87
C PRO A 30 -23.09 8.84 17.06
N ALA A 31 -22.31 9.74 17.66
CA ALA A 31 -21.75 10.89 16.94
C ALA A 31 -20.93 10.43 15.71
N PRO A 32 -20.94 11.20 14.59
CA PRO A 32 -20.19 10.88 13.39
C PRO A 32 -18.71 10.67 13.67
N ARG A 33 -18.17 9.55 13.18
CA ARG A 33 -16.79 9.11 13.49
C ARG A 33 -16.16 8.25 12.44
N ARG A 34 -14.84 8.29 12.39
CA ARG A 34 -14.01 7.37 11.62
C ARG A 34 -13.04 6.60 12.52
N ASP A 35 -12.45 5.54 12.00
CA ASP A 35 -11.42 4.73 12.66
C ASP A 35 -11.88 4.21 14.05
N SER A 36 -13.17 3.93 14.21
CA SER A 36 -13.75 3.21 15.36
C SER A 36 -13.43 1.72 15.28
N SER A 37 -14.02 0.94 16.15
CA SER A 37 -14.01 -0.52 16.07
C SER A 37 -15.46 -1.03 16.08
N ILE A 38 -15.69 -2.22 15.50
CA ILE A 38 -17.02 -2.83 15.38
C ILE A 38 -16.95 -4.34 15.64
N GLY A 39 -17.97 -4.89 16.31
CA GLY A 39 -18.13 -6.32 16.50
C GLY A 39 -19.58 -6.74 16.35
N PHE A 40 -19.83 -8.01 16.07
CA PHE A 40 -21.15 -8.59 15.93
C PHE A 40 -21.31 -9.79 16.86
N HIS A 41 -22.43 -9.84 17.58
CA HIS A 41 -22.81 -10.94 18.44
C HIS A 41 -24.00 -11.70 17.86
N ARG A 42 -23.75 -12.91 17.35
CA ARG A 42 -24.76 -13.73 16.68
C ARG A 42 -25.94 -14.06 17.56
N ALA A 43 -25.69 -14.50 18.80
CA ALA A 43 -26.74 -14.99 19.67
C ALA A 43 -27.81 -13.93 20.00
N THR A 44 -27.46 -12.66 20.08
CA THR A 44 -28.40 -11.56 20.37
C THR A 44 -28.71 -10.66 19.19
N ASN A 45 -28.09 -10.92 18.01
CA ASN A 45 -28.22 -10.13 16.79
C ASN A 45 -27.90 -8.64 17.03
N ARG A 46 -26.78 -8.36 17.75
CA ARG A 46 -26.35 -7.02 18.15
C ARG A 46 -24.96 -6.69 17.62
N LEU A 47 -24.80 -5.42 17.22
CA LEU A 47 -23.48 -4.83 16.96
C LEU A 47 -22.98 -4.12 18.21
N VAL A 48 -21.66 -4.08 18.38
CA VAL A 48 -20.98 -3.17 19.30
C VAL A 48 -20.09 -2.24 18.50
N ILE A 49 -20.03 -0.97 18.91
CA ILE A 49 -19.09 0.03 18.36
C ILE A 49 -18.37 0.65 19.55
N PHE A 50 -17.04 0.83 19.41
CA PHE A 50 -16.23 1.51 20.40
C PHE A 50 -15.30 2.53 19.78
N GLY A 51 -15.13 3.69 20.44
CA GLY A 51 -14.10 4.66 20.17
C GLY A 51 -14.24 5.36 18.81
N GLY A 52 -13.11 5.72 18.24
CA GLY A 52 -13.03 6.43 16.95
C GLY A 52 -12.75 7.92 17.11
N LYS A 53 -12.62 8.61 15.97
CA LYS A 53 -12.28 10.03 15.88
C LYS A 53 -13.37 10.81 15.17
N GLY A 54 -13.94 11.77 15.88
CA GLY A 54 -14.93 12.71 15.38
C GLY A 54 -14.53 14.14 15.68
N SER A 55 -15.45 14.95 16.24
CA SER A 55 -15.14 16.28 16.79
C SER A 55 -14.09 16.19 17.93
N SER A 56 -14.06 15.03 18.61
CA SER A 56 -13.06 14.66 19.60
C SER A 56 -12.67 13.18 19.37
N ILE A 57 -11.78 12.65 20.22
CA ILE A 57 -11.52 11.21 20.25
C ILE A 57 -12.49 10.60 21.26
N PHE A 58 -13.22 9.61 20.79
CA PHE A 58 -14.26 8.95 21.58
C PHE A 58 -13.69 7.77 22.39
N GLY A 59 -14.34 7.48 23.52
CA GLY A 59 -14.14 6.31 24.35
C GLY A 59 -15.48 5.71 24.79
N ASP A 60 -16.55 6.04 24.08
CA ASP A 60 -17.88 5.53 24.31
C ASP A 60 -18.11 4.17 23.63
N THR A 61 -18.92 3.34 24.26
CA THR A 61 -19.37 2.05 23.73
C THR A 61 -20.85 2.15 23.41
N TRP A 62 -21.23 1.68 22.23
CA TRP A 62 -22.61 1.66 21.77
C TRP A 62 -22.98 0.26 21.27
N LEU A 63 -24.20 -0.17 21.58
CA LEU A 63 -24.82 -1.38 21.04
C LEU A 63 -25.92 -0.99 20.06
N TYR A 64 -25.99 -1.65 18.92
CA TYR A 64 -27.10 -1.55 17.98
C TYR A 64 -27.81 -2.91 17.90
N ASP A 65 -29.10 -2.92 18.18
CA ASP A 65 -29.92 -4.11 18.05
C ASP A 65 -30.55 -4.14 16.65
N LEU A 66 -30.16 -5.15 15.85
CA LEU A 66 -30.60 -5.31 14.46
C LEU A 66 -32.09 -5.65 14.36
N ASN A 67 -32.72 -6.19 15.42
CA ASN A 67 -34.12 -6.54 15.40
C ASN A 67 -34.99 -5.31 15.67
N SER A 68 -34.67 -4.55 16.71
CA SER A 68 -35.40 -3.33 17.09
C SER A 68 -34.93 -2.08 16.35
N LYS A 69 -33.79 -2.14 15.67
CA LYS A 69 -33.11 -1.01 14.97
C LYS A 69 -32.81 0.17 15.90
N THR A 70 -32.44 -0.13 17.14
CA THR A 70 -32.19 0.88 18.16
C THR A 70 -30.76 0.84 18.67
N TRP A 71 -30.19 2.04 18.91
CA TRP A 71 -28.92 2.21 19.58
C TRP A 71 -29.09 2.32 21.09
N MET A 72 -28.13 1.79 21.83
CA MET A 72 -28.02 1.93 23.26
C MET A 72 -26.59 2.27 23.65
N LYS A 73 -26.39 3.36 24.35
CA LYS A 73 -25.09 3.70 24.93
C LYS A 73 -24.82 2.84 26.16
N VAL A 74 -23.66 2.24 26.25
CA VAL A 74 -23.20 1.44 27.38
C VAL A 74 -22.49 2.34 28.38
N ASN A 75 -22.75 2.15 29.67
CA ASN A 75 -22.02 2.87 30.71
C ASN A 75 -20.53 2.49 30.70
N ALA A 76 -19.68 3.45 31.03
CA ALA A 76 -18.25 3.20 31.14
C ALA A 76 -17.97 2.17 32.24
N THR A 77 -17.04 1.26 31.96
CA THR A 77 -16.44 0.40 33.00
C THR A 77 -15.27 1.14 33.62
N THR A 78 -15.07 1.03 34.91
CA THR A 78 -13.89 1.55 35.61
C THR A 78 -13.09 0.40 36.20
N ASP A 79 -11.77 0.51 36.18
CA ASP A 79 -10.90 -0.42 36.86
C ASP A 79 -10.88 -0.20 38.38
N SER A 80 -10.06 -0.98 39.10
CA SER A 80 -9.93 -0.89 40.56
C SER A 80 -9.35 0.46 41.05
N GLN A 81 -8.78 1.25 40.16
CA GLN A 81 -8.22 2.57 40.44
C GLN A 81 -9.17 3.70 40.03
N GLY A 82 -10.39 3.37 39.55
CA GLY A 82 -11.38 4.32 39.08
C GLY A 82 -11.09 4.90 37.67
N VAL A 83 -10.14 4.33 36.94
CA VAL A 83 -9.83 4.74 35.56
C VAL A 83 -10.81 4.08 34.60
N SER A 84 -11.37 4.88 33.69
CA SER A 84 -12.27 4.37 32.66
C SER A 84 -11.53 3.46 31.68
N ILE A 85 -12.05 2.26 31.49
CA ILE A 85 -11.56 1.28 30.49
C ILE A 85 -12.65 0.98 29.46
N PRO A 86 -12.31 0.95 28.16
CA PRO A 86 -11.04 1.35 27.55
C PRO A 86 -10.82 2.86 27.58
N GLU A 87 -9.57 3.28 27.55
CA GLU A 87 -9.22 4.69 27.33
C GLU A 87 -9.62 5.10 25.90
N LYS A 88 -9.94 6.40 25.73
CA LYS A 88 -10.32 7.00 24.44
C LYS A 88 -9.24 6.72 23.39
N ARG A 89 -9.64 6.14 22.26
CA ARG A 89 -8.71 5.80 21.17
C ARG A 89 -9.40 5.61 19.82
N PHE A 90 -8.60 5.58 18.76
CA PHE A 90 -9.04 5.29 17.39
C PHE A 90 -8.00 4.45 16.64
N SER A 91 -8.35 3.91 15.46
CA SER A 91 -7.49 3.04 14.61
C SER A 91 -6.97 1.80 15.33
N MET A 92 -7.83 1.13 16.03
CA MET A 92 -7.60 -0.14 16.72
C MET A 92 -7.70 -1.33 15.76
N VAL A 93 -7.05 -2.43 16.09
CA VAL A 93 -7.42 -3.76 15.60
C VAL A 93 -8.59 -4.28 16.43
N TYR A 94 -9.54 -4.96 15.80
CA TYR A 94 -10.75 -5.44 16.45
C TYR A 94 -11.23 -6.77 15.87
N GLY A 95 -12.05 -7.48 16.66
CA GLY A 95 -12.71 -8.72 16.25
C GLY A 95 -13.64 -9.22 17.34
N ALA A 96 -14.67 -9.97 16.95
CA ALA A 96 -15.61 -10.59 17.87
C ALA A 96 -15.63 -12.10 17.69
N THR A 97 -15.81 -12.84 18.76
CA THR A 97 -16.01 -14.29 18.74
C THR A 97 -16.76 -14.74 19.99
N GLY A 98 -17.71 -15.67 19.85
CA GLY A 98 -18.59 -16.06 20.95
C GLY A 98 -19.31 -14.86 21.56
N ASP A 99 -19.29 -14.76 22.89
CA ASP A 99 -19.93 -13.69 23.65
C ASP A 99 -19.07 -12.44 23.85
N TYR A 100 -17.91 -12.36 23.15
CA TYR A 100 -16.91 -11.32 23.39
C TYR A 100 -16.50 -10.55 22.15
N PHE A 101 -16.31 -9.24 22.35
CA PHE A 101 -15.68 -8.34 21.39
C PHE A 101 -14.33 -7.88 21.92
N HIS A 102 -13.32 -7.92 21.09
CA HIS A 102 -11.93 -7.61 21.44
C HIS A 102 -11.41 -6.43 20.65
N ILE A 103 -10.60 -5.60 21.32
CA ILE A 103 -9.83 -4.54 20.69
C ILE A 103 -8.40 -4.57 21.20
N SER A 104 -7.46 -4.14 20.35
CA SER A 104 -6.07 -3.93 20.74
C SER A 104 -5.49 -2.75 19.95
N THR A 105 -4.39 -2.19 20.45
CA THR A 105 -3.68 -1.08 19.81
C THR A 105 -4.51 0.21 19.75
N GLY A 106 -4.12 1.13 18.87
CA GLY A 106 -4.80 2.41 18.68
C GLY A 106 -4.00 3.61 19.16
N GLU A 107 -4.58 4.78 18.96
CA GLU A 107 -3.94 6.08 19.26
C GLU A 107 -4.92 7.03 19.95
N TYR A 108 -4.38 7.79 20.90
CA TYR A 108 -4.98 9.00 21.45
C TYR A 108 -4.09 10.20 21.13
N THR A 109 -4.60 11.20 20.41
CA THR A 109 -3.83 12.36 19.95
C THR A 109 -3.95 13.58 20.87
N GLY A 110 -4.56 13.44 22.03
CA GLY A 110 -4.56 14.50 23.06
C GLY A 110 -3.20 14.62 23.76
N PRO A 111 -3.02 15.66 24.61
CA PRO A 111 -1.83 15.78 25.44
C PRO A 111 -1.96 14.93 26.75
N PRO A 112 -1.04 13.96 27.00
CA PRO A 112 0.01 13.48 26.12
C PRO A 112 -0.55 12.60 24.99
N ARG A 113 0.12 12.60 23.82
CA ARG A 113 -0.16 11.65 22.77
C ARG A 113 0.22 10.25 23.22
N THR A 114 -0.70 9.30 23.10
CA THR A 114 -0.51 7.94 23.60
C THR A 114 -0.79 6.94 22.49
N PHE A 115 0.02 5.91 22.40
CA PHE A 115 -0.23 4.71 21.60
C PHE A 115 -0.48 3.54 22.55
N PHE A 116 -1.27 2.58 22.11
CA PHE A 116 -1.69 1.47 22.95
C PHE A 116 -1.15 0.13 22.42
N ASN A 117 -0.96 -0.82 23.32
CA ASN A 117 -0.54 -2.20 23.02
C ASN A 117 -1.28 -3.24 23.89
N ASP A 118 -2.25 -2.79 24.66
CA ASP A 118 -3.12 -3.64 25.47
C ASP A 118 -4.07 -4.45 24.58
N ILE A 119 -4.63 -5.51 25.15
CA ILE A 119 -5.80 -6.20 24.60
C ILE A 119 -6.93 -6.12 25.61
N LEU A 120 -8.10 -5.73 25.14
CA LEU A 120 -9.29 -5.50 25.93
C LEU A 120 -10.44 -6.32 25.38
N ARG A 121 -11.28 -6.83 26.26
CA ARG A 121 -12.44 -7.67 25.95
C ARG A 121 -13.72 -7.03 26.49
N PHE A 122 -14.73 -6.91 25.64
CA PHE A 122 -16.09 -6.51 26.02
C PHE A 122 -17.01 -7.71 26.04
N SER A 123 -17.72 -7.93 27.16
CA SER A 123 -18.75 -8.94 27.24
C SER A 123 -20.11 -8.39 26.75
N PHE A 124 -20.67 -8.99 25.70
CA PHE A 124 -22.02 -8.65 25.23
C PHE A 124 -23.12 -8.94 26.26
N LEU A 125 -22.91 -9.94 27.12
CA LEU A 125 -23.87 -10.36 28.14
C LEU A 125 -23.83 -9.41 29.34
N ASN A 126 -22.67 -9.18 29.92
CA ASN A 126 -22.47 -8.35 31.11
C ASN A 126 -22.37 -6.86 30.79
N ARG A 127 -22.04 -6.48 29.53
CA ARG A 127 -21.82 -5.10 29.05
C ARG A 127 -20.69 -4.40 29.81
N THR A 128 -19.63 -5.14 30.11
CA THR A 128 -18.45 -4.67 30.83
C THR A 128 -17.18 -4.94 30.01
N TRP A 129 -16.18 -4.09 30.21
CA TRP A 129 -14.85 -4.25 29.67
C TRP A 129 -13.89 -4.83 30.70
N GLU A 130 -12.93 -5.61 30.25
CA GLU A 130 -11.83 -6.13 31.05
C GLU A 130 -10.52 -6.16 30.25
N ARG A 131 -9.37 -6.14 30.94
CA ARG A 131 -8.04 -6.29 30.35
C ARG A 131 -7.65 -7.75 30.30
N LEU A 132 -6.94 -8.14 29.24
CA LEU A 132 -6.36 -9.46 29.05
C LEU A 132 -4.84 -9.35 28.91
N GLY A 133 -4.12 -10.47 29.11
CA GLY A 133 -2.69 -10.59 28.86
C GLY A 133 -1.83 -9.66 29.71
N GLU A 134 -2.28 -9.29 30.92
CA GLU A 134 -1.52 -8.38 31.78
C GLU A 134 -0.15 -8.95 32.17
N ASN A 135 -0.06 -10.27 32.32
CA ASN A 135 1.15 -11.00 32.70
C ASN A 135 1.96 -11.52 31.49
N SER A 136 1.53 -11.23 30.28
CA SER A 136 2.26 -11.68 29.07
C SER A 136 3.64 -11.04 29.01
N GLU A 137 4.70 -11.86 28.91
CA GLU A 137 6.08 -11.39 28.76
C GLU A 137 6.29 -10.69 27.40
N ILE A 138 5.59 -11.14 26.36
CA ILE A 138 5.61 -10.57 25.02
C ILE A 138 4.36 -9.70 24.87
N LYS A 139 4.53 -8.48 24.36
CA LYS A 139 3.43 -7.60 23.94
C LYS A 139 3.79 -6.94 22.62
N PRO A 140 2.81 -6.61 21.75
CA PRO A 140 3.10 -5.76 20.61
C PRO A 140 3.70 -4.44 21.09
N GLN A 141 4.59 -3.85 20.30
CA GLN A 141 4.98 -2.45 20.53
C GLN A 141 3.73 -1.58 20.39
N GLU A 142 3.65 -0.54 21.18
CA GLU A 142 2.57 0.46 21.10
C GLU A 142 2.41 0.98 19.69
N ARG A 143 1.18 0.95 19.12
CA ARG A 143 0.97 1.29 17.72
C ARG A 143 -0.49 1.57 17.37
N TYR A 144 -0.71 2.20 16.21
CA TYR A 144 -2.02 2.36 15.59
C TYR A 144 -1.98 2.05 14.10
N GLY A 145 -3.15 1.95 13.49
CA GLY A 145 -3.28 1.69 12.05
C GLY A 145 -2.71 0.34 11.63
N SER A 146 -2.76 -0.63 12.55
CA SER A 146 -2.49 -2.04 12.33
C SER A 146 -3.70 -2.73 11.70
N ALA A 147 -3.52 -3.96 11.21
CA ALA A 147 -4.58 -4.84 10.79
C ALA A 147 -4.50 -6.19 11.50
N GLY A 148 -5.49 -7.04 11.30
CA GLY A 148 -5.60 -8.34 11.95
C GLY A 148 -7.03 -8.63 12.37
N GLY A 149 -7.23 -9.03 13.61
CA GLY A 149 -8.54 -9.38 14.19
C GLY A 149 -8.66 -10.87 14.51
N ILE A 150 -9.87 -11.40 14.46
CA ILE A 150 -10.22 -12.79 14.78
C ILE A 150 -10.90 -13.42 13.57
N PHE A 151 -10.60 -14.69 13.30
CA PHE A 151 -11.43 -15.50 12.42
C PHE A 151 -12.63 -16.01 13.24
N ASP A 152 -13.81 -15.48 12.93
CA ASP A 152 -15.01 -15.86 13.62
C ASP A 152 -15.71 -17.02 12.91
N ASP A 153 -15.50 -18.23 13.41
CA ASP A 153 -16.18 -19.46 12.99
C ASP A 153 -17.27 -19.91 14.00
N GLY A 154 -17.52 -19.09 15.03
CA GLY A 154 -18.42 -19.39 16.11
C GLY A 154 -17.84 -20.29 17.22
N SER A 155 -16.61 -20.78 17.09
CA SER A 155 -15.98 -21.65 18.10
C SER A 155 -15.56 -20.90 19.37
N GLY A 156 -15.24 -19.62 19.24
CA GLY A 156 -14.73 -18.80 20.35
C GLY A 156 -13.27 -19.05 20.73
N THR A 157 -12.58 -19.98 20.04
CA THR A 157 -11.23 -20.47 20.40
C THR A 157 -10.11 -19.86 19.56
N ASN A 158 -10.44 -19.18 18.47
CA ASN A 158 -9.45 -18.59 17.58
C ASN A 158 -8.74 -17.38 18.21
N GLY A 159 -7.43 -17.29 18.04
CA GLY A 159 -6.63 -16.20 18.59
C GLY A 159 -6.86 -14.86 17.89
N PHE A 160 -6.43 -13.79 18.55
CA PHE A 160 -6.48 -12.41 18.05
C PHE A 160 -5.15 -12.00 17.44
N TYR A 161 -5.15 -11.58 16.18
CA TYR A 161 -3.95 -11.21 15.45
C TYR A 161 -3.77 -9.69 15.36
N VAL A 162 -2.50 -9.24 15.48
CA VAL A 162 -2.07 -7.86 15.23
C VAL A 162 -0.86 -7.89 14.31
N THR A 163 -0.92 -7.17 13.21
CA THR A 163 0.19 -7.07 12.26
C THR A 163 0.45 -5.64 11.81
N HIS A 164 1.72 -5.30 11.62
CA HIS A 164 2.15 -3.99 11.14
C HIS A 164 1.69 -2.83 12.05
N GLY A 165 1.65 -1.61 11.57
CA GLY A 165 1.23 -0.42 12.33
C GLY A 165 2.34 0.62 12.47
N PHE A 166 2.06 1.68 13.27
CA PHE A 166 2.93 2.84 13.42
C PHE A 166 2.87 3.45 14.83
N SER A 167 4.05 3.83 15.37
CA SER A 167 4.18 4.74 16.51
C SER A 167 5.52 5.49 16.46
N GLY A 168 5.65 6.48 15.55
CA GLY A 168 6.94 7.12 15.27
C GLY A 168 7.75 6.38 14.19
N THR A 169 7.77 5.06 14.22
CA THR A 169 8.26 4.17 13.15
C THR A 169 7.15 3.24 12.68
N ARG A 170 7.35 2.60 11.52
CA ARG A 170 6.44 1.55 11.02
C ARG A 170 6.96 0.19 11.41
N TYR A 171 6.03 -0.70 11.74
CA TYR A 171 6.30 -2.07 12.11
C TYR A 171 5.92 -3.04 10.98
N SER A 172 6.55 -4.22 10.97
CA SER A 172 6.26 -5.32 10.04
C SER A 172 6.11 -6.67 10.74
N ASN A 173 6.17 -6.72 12.07
CA ASN A 173 5.97 -7.94 12.84
C ASN A 173 4.49 -8.29 12.98
N THR A 174 4.22 -9.57 13.29
CA THR A 174 2.89 -10.13 13.48
C THR A 174 2.85 -10.93 14.78
N LEU A 175 1.88 -10.63 15.62
CA LEU A 175 1.64 -11.30 16.91
C LEU A 175 0.25 -11.91 16.91
N LYS A 176 0.09 -13.00 17.68
CA LYS A 176 -1.18 -13.66 18.01
C LYS A 176 -1.37 -13.62 19.52
N PHE A 177 -2.52 -13.21 19.97
CA PHE A 177 -2.95 -13.42 21.34
C PHE A 177 -3.68 -14.75 21.43
N ASP A 178 -3.23 -15.62 22.30
CA ASP A 178 -3.82 -16.92 22.59
C ASP A 178 -4.79 -16.76 23.79
N PHE A 179 -6.08 -16.94 23.56
CA PHE A 179 -7.09 -16.76 24.60
C PHE A 179 -7.08 -17.83 25.68
N GLU A 180 -6.57 -19.04 25.39
CA GLU A 180 -6.48 -20.12 26.38
C GLU A 180 -5.32 -19.91 27.34
N LYS A 181 -4.21 -19.34 26.84
CA LYS A 181 -3.01 -19.07 27.64
C LYS A 181 -3.03 -17.69 28.29
N ASP A 182 -3.89 -16.78 27.83
CA ASP A 182 -3.91 -15.35 28.17
C ASP A 182 -2.56 -14.66 27.88
N GLU A 183 -1.92 -15.02 26.76
CA GLU A 183 -0.56 -14.56 26.40
C GLU A 183 -0.43 -14.21 24.93
N TRP A 184 0.45 -13.25 24.62
CA TRP A 184 0.90 -12.93 23.27
C TRP A 184 2.02 -13.87 22.81
N GLU A 185 1.95 -14.29 21.57
CA GLU A 185 2.98 -15.04 20.86
C GLU A 185 3.42 -14.29 19.60
N GLU A 186 4.74 -14.17 19.37
CA GLU A 186 5.25 -13.63 18.13
C GLU A 186 5.23 -14.68 17.03
N LYS A 187 4.46 -14.46 15.97
CA LYS A 187 4.36 -15.34 14.80
C LYS A 187 5.37 -14.97 13.72
N PHE A 188 5.73 -13.68 13.62
CA PHE A 188 6.73 -13.17 12.69
C PHE A 188 7.39 -11.93 13.26
N GLY A 189 8.71 -11.94 13.45
CA GLY A 189 9.47 -10.85 14.09
C GLY A 189 9.61 -9.58 13.26
N GLY A 190 9.20 -9.63 12.00
CA GLY A 190 9.33 -8.51 11.09
C GLY A 190 10.74 -8.35 10.49
N THR A 191 10.87 -7.38 9.62
CA THR A 191 12.17 -6.99 9.04
C THR A 191 12.28 -5.47 9.05
N ASN A 192 13.38 -4.95 9.60
CA ASN A 192 13.66 -3.51 9.59
C ASN A 192 14.22 -3.03 8.24
N ASN A 193 14.72 -3.97 7.43
CA ASN A 193 15.28 -3.74 6.11
C ASN A 193 14.31 -4.20 5.03
N TYR A 194 14.38 -3.54 3.88
CA TYR A 194 13.67 -3.99 2.70
C TYR A 194 14.01 -5.45 2.35
N ASN A 195 12.98 -6.26 2.18
CA ASN A 195 13.10 -7.63 1.71
C ASN A 195 11.95 -7.93 0.73
N PRO A 196 12.23 -8.34 -0.53
CA PRO A 196 11.20 -8.60 -1.52
C PRO A 196 10.28 -9.79 -1.18
N ASN A 197 10.69 -10.64 -0.24
CA ASN A 197 9.94 -11.83 0.19
C ASN A 197 8.97 -11.55 1.34
N TYR A 198 8.96 -10.34 1.88
CA TYR A 198 8.12 -9.95 3.01
C TYR A 198 7.45 -8.60 2.77
N PRO A 199 6.26 -8.38 3.34
CA PRO A 199 5.59 -7.10 3.22
C PRO A 199 6.41 -5.99 3.89
N HIS A 200 6.50 -4.85 3.21
CA HIS A 200 7.08 -3.63 3.76
C HIS A 200 6.35 -3.21 5.03
N ALA A 201 7.09 -2.68 6.01
CA ALA A 201 6.53 -2.04 7.18
C ALA A 201 5.54 -0.93 6.77
N ARG A 202 4.33 -0.95 7.32
CA ARG A 202 3.21 -0.08 6.90
C ARG A 202 2.24 0.20 8.02
N CYS A 203 1.36 1.18 7.76
CA CYS A 203 0.18 1.45 8.58
C CYS A 203 -1.01 1.81 7.69
N LEU A 204 -2.21 1.89 8.28
CA LEU A 204 -3.44 2.33 7.61
C LEU A 204 -3.84 1.43 6.42
N HIS A 205 -3.48 0.17 6.48
CA HIS A 205 -3.88 -0.87 5.55
C HIS A 205 -5.11 -1.61 6.07
N ALA A 206 -5.85 -2.25 5.17
CA ALA A 206 -6.87 -3.19 5.57
C ALA A 206 -6.28 -4.59 5.78
N GLY A 207 -6.93 -5.39 6.58
CA GLY A 207 -6.66 -6.81 6.72
C GLY A 207 -7.78 -7.52 7.45
N THR A 208 -7.91 -8.80 7.19
CA THR A 208 -8.88 -9.69 7.86
C THR A 208 -8.33 -11.11 7.90
N MET A 209 -8.80 -11.88 8.88
CA MET A 209 -8.51 -13.31 8.94
C MET A 209 -9.37 -14.06 7.92
N THR A 210 -8.76 -14.88 7.09
CA THR A 210 -9.45 -15.72 6.09
C THR A 210 -9.63 -17.16 6.56
N LYS A 211 -8.80 -17.58 7.52
CA LYS A 211 -8.87 -18.86 8.26
C LYS A 211 -8.32 -18.61 9.69
N PRO A 212 -8.44 -19.57 10.61
CA PRO A 212 -7.94 -19.41 11.99
C PRO A 212 -6.51 -18.89 12.10
N ASP A 213 -5.63 -19.34 11.22
CA ASP A 213 -4.20 -18.98 11.20
C ASP A 213 -3.77 -18.36 9.86
N GLU A 214 -4.70 -17.82 9.08
CA GLU A 214 -4.41 -17.17 7.79
C GLU A 214 -5.00 -15.76 7.75
N LEU A 215 -4.17 -14.80 7.41
CA LEU A 215 -4.48 -13.37 7.32
C LEU A 215 -4.20 -12.85 5.92
N VAL A 216 -5.10 -12.05 5.36
CA VAL A 216 -4.84 -11.25 4.16
C VAL A 216 -4.79 -9.77 4.51
N MET A 217 -3.89 -9.03 3.86
CA MET A 217 -3.81 -7.57 3.99
C MET A 217 -3.65 -6.86 2.64
N TYR A 218 -4.14 -5.62 2.56
CA TYR A 218 -4.15 -4.81 1.36
C TYR A 218 -3.79 -3.35 1.63
N GLY A 219 -2.88 -2.80 0.82
CA GLY A 219 -2.64 -1.38 0.73
C GLY A 219 -1.89 -0.75 1.90
N GLY A 220 -2.36 0.42 2.30
CA GLY A 220 -1.78 1.21 3.38
C GLY A 220 -0.69 2.18 2.95
N CYS A 221 0.01 2.75 3.92
CA CYS A 221 1.09 3.71 3.74
C CYS A 221 2.44 3.07 4.08
N LEU A 222 3.28 2.84 3.07
CA LEU A 222 4.59 2.22 3.19
C LEU A 222 5.72 3.25 3.42
N GLY A 223 5.44 4.53 3.28
CA GLY A 223 6.44 5.60 3.38
C GLY A 223 7.08 5.67 4.75
N GLY A 224 8.39 5.91 4.79
CA GLY A 224 9.21 6.07 6.00
C GLY A 224 10.49 5.23 5.96
N GLY A 225 11.56 5.70 6.63
CA GLY A 225 12.89 5.13 6.57
C GLY A 225 13.67 5.50 5.29
N MET A 226 14.89 4.99 5.16
CA MET A 226 15.79 5.33 4.02
C MET A 226 15.29 4.82 2.67
N THR A 227 14.42 3.82 2.64
CA THR A 227 13.94 3.21 1.40
C THR A 227 12.62 3.79 0.90
N GLY A 228 11.83 4.45 1.74
CA GLY A 228 10.52 5.00 1.40
C GLY A 228 9.66 4.04 0.58
N GLY A 229 8.36 4.11 0.69
CA GLY A 229 7.46 3.31 -0.14
C GLY A 229 6.24 4.14 -0.54
N PRO A 230 5.41 3.66 -1.48
CA PRO A 230 4.23 4.40 -1.88
C PRO A 230 3.27 4.56 -0.70
N CYS A 231 2.65 5.75 -0.63
CA CYS A 231 1.57 6.07 0.29
C CYS A 231 0.52 6.89 -0.46
N PRO A 232 -0.60 6.32 -0.86
CA PRO A 232 -1.06 4.94 -0.65
C PRO A 232 -0.36 3.87 -1.50
N SER A 233 -0.49 2.61 -1.09
CA SER A 233 -0.03 1.42 -1.80
C SER A 233 -1.20 0.55 -2.27
N LYS A 234 -0.96 -0.31 -3.24
CA LYS A 234 -1.89 -1.36 -3.70
C LYS A 234 -1.31 -2.77 -3.55
N ASP A 235 -0.09 -2.90 -3.02
CA ASP A 235 0.46 -4.23 -2.79
C ASP A 235 -0.32 -4.96 -1.70
N ASN A 236 -0.38 -6.28 -1.81
CA ASN A 236 -1.17 -7.11 -0.92
C ASN A 236 -0.48 -8.45 -0.68
N TRP A 237 -0.74 -9.00 0.50
CA TRP A 237 -0.03 -10.15 1.01
C TRP A 237 -0.94 -11.05 1.81
N LYS A 238 -0.64 -12.35 1.78
CA LYS A 238 -1.23 -13.37 2.63
C LYS A 238 -0.19 -13.89 3.62
N PHE A 239 -0.55 -14.01 4.87
CA PHE A 239 0.27 -14.60 5.94
C PHE A 239 -0.35 -15.90 6.41
N ASP A 240 0.45 -16.94 6.46
CA ASP A 240 0.13 -18.22 7.09
C ASP A 240 0.95 -18.30 8.40
N ALA A 241 0.26 -18.26 9.54
CA ALA A 241 0.88 -18.25 10.85
C ALA A 241 1.40 -19.62 11.28
N THR A 242 0.91 -20.70 10.69
CA THR A 242 1.39 -22.07 10.94
C THR A 242 2.78 -22.27 10.33
N THR A 243 2.95 -21.86 9.07
CA THR A 243 4.24 -21.93 8.36
C THR A 243 5.11 -20.70 8.58
N LYS A 244 4.57 -19.65 9.22
CA LYS A 244 5.21 -18.33 9.44
C LYS A 244 5.67 -17.67 8.13
N LYS A 245 4.91 -17.88 7.04
CA LYS A 245 5.30 -17.47 5.71
C LYS A 245 4.35 -16.41 5.15
N TRP A 246 4.95 -15.36 4.55
CA TRP A 246 4.25 -14.39 3.73
C TRP A 246 4.26 -14.80 2.27
N THR A 247 3.14 -14.61 1.58
CA THR A 247 2.98 -14.81 0.14
C THR A 247 2.47 -13.51 -0.47
N ARG A 248 3.19 -12.98 -1.45
CA ARG A 248 2.72 -11.81 -2.20
C ARG A 248 1.61 -12.24 -3.15
N LEU A 249 0.55 -11.46 -3.19
CA LEU A 249 -0.60 -11.69 -4.06
C LEU A 249 -0.53 -10.77 -5.27
N GLU A 250 -1.23 -11.13 -6.35
CA GLU A 250 -1.37 -10.25 -7.50
C GLU A 250 -2.13 -8.98 -7.15
N GLU A 251 -1.69 -7.86 -7.72
CA GLU A 251 -2.29 -6.57 -7.47
C GLU A 251 -3.64 -6.45 -8.19
N CYS A 252 -4.67 -6.07 -7.44
CA CYS A 252 -5.99 -5.81 -7.96
C CYS A 252 -6.58 -4.59 -7.28
N SER A 253 -7.21 -3.70 -8.04
CA SER A 253 -7.76 -2.47 -7.49
C SER A 253 -6.71 -1.35 -7.33
N THR A 254 -7.13 -0.19 -6.86
CA THR A 254 -6.35 1.04 -6.76
C THR A 254 -5.57 1.12 -5.45
N PRO A 255 -4.48 1.92 -5.39
CA PRO A 255 -3.78 2.16 -4.12
C PRO A 255 -4.71 2.81 -3.10
N ARG A 256 -4.71 2.32 -1.85
CA ARG A 256 -5.63 2.82 -0.81
C ARG A 256 -4.98 2.92 0.57
N VAL A 257 -5.31 3.98 1.30
CA VAL A 257 -5.14 4.09 2.75
C VAL A 257 -6.50 4.20 3.43
N TYR A 258 -6.61 3.66 4.64
CA TYR A 258 -7.87 3.56 5.40
C TYR A 258 -9.01 2.81 4.67
N PRO A 259 -8.74 1.78 3.84
CA PRO A 259 -9.81 0.89 3.43
C PRO A 259 -10.21 -0.02 4.58
N SER A 260 -11.34 -0.72 4.45
CA SER A 260 -11.74 -1.77 5.39
C SER A 260 -11.94 -3.10 4.67
N MET A 261 -11.80 -4.20 5.43
CA MET A 261 -11.94 -5.55 4.90
C MET A 261 -12.68 -6.43 5.90
N ALA A 262 -13.61 -7.24 5.40
CA ALA A 262 -14.32 -8.24 6.20
C ALA A 262 -14.65 -9.47 5.35
N MET A 263 -14.91 -10.62 6.00
CA MET A 263 -15.36 -11.82 5.34
C MET A 263 -16.86 -11.77 5.05
N LEU A 264 -17.28 -12.26 3.89
CA LEU A 264 -18.69 -12.60 3.67
C LEU A 264 -19.07 -13.87 4.45
N PRO A 265 -20.29 -13.97 4.96
CA PRO A 265 -20.73 -15.21 5.59
C PRO A 265 -20.76 -16.36 4.58
N PRO A 266 -20.34 -17.56 4.96
CA PRO A 266 -20.43 -18.73 4.09
C PRO A 266 -21.88 -19.21 3.97
N LEU A 267 -22.35 -19.42 2.72
CA LEU A 267 -23.66 -20.01 2.45
C LEU A 267 -23.55 -21.48 2.57
N ASN A 268 -23.35 -22.32 3.21
CA ASN A 268 -23.10 -23.78 3.25
C ASN A 268 -21.68 -24.17 3.71
N GLY A 269 -20.99 -23.28 4.39
CA GLY A 269 -19.83 -23.65 5.20
C GLY A 269 -18.47 -23.78 4.50
N THR A 270 -18.41 -23.77 3.17
CA THR A 270 -17.17 -24.06 2.46
C THR A 270 -16.59 -22.89 1.66
N VAL A 271 -17.43 -22.06 1.05
CA VAL A 271 -16.99 -20.94 0.22
C VAL A 271 -16.59 -19.75 1.09
N ARG A 272 -15.40 -19.22 0.89
CA ARG A 272 -14.89 -18.05 1.63
C ARG A 272 -14.55 -16.93 0.67
N ARG A 273 -14.99 -15.71 0.98
CA ARG A 273 -14.66 -14.49 0.23
C ARG A 273 -14.43 -13.34 1.20
N ALA A 274 -13.29 -12.65 1.06
CA ALA A 274 -13.05 -11.40 1.76
C ALA A 274 -13.40 -10.22 0.84
N VAL A 275 -14.07 -9.21 1.38
CA VAL A 275 -14.44 -7.99 0.68
C VAL A 275 -13.57 -6.84 1.17
N LEU A 276 -12.92 -6.16 0.23
CA LEU A 276 -12.26 -4.88 0.42
C LEU A 276 -13.16 -3.77 -0.12
N TYR A 277 -13.44 -2.76 0.71
CA TYR A 277 -14.24 -1.59 0.32
C TYR A 277 -13.62 -0.27 0.78
N GLY A 278 -13.91 0.81 0.05
CA GLY A 278 -13.55 2.16 0.43
C GLY A 278 -12.05 2.44 0.43
N GLY A 279 -11.67 3.43 1.23
CA GLY A 279 -10.30 3.92 1.33
C GLY A 279 -10.00 5.12 0.45
N ASN A 280 -8.98 5.87 0.81
CA ASN A 280 -8.53 7.05 0.09
C ASN A 280 -7.36 6.71 -0.84
N GLU A 281 -7.44 7.13 -2.10
CA GLU A 281 -6.39 6.95 -3.12
C GLU A 281 -5.32 8.05 -3.08
N LYS A 282 -5.51 9.06 -2.25
CA LYS A 282 -4.52 10.13 -2.03
C LYS A 282 -3.78 9.92 -0.73
N THR A 283 -2.75 10.71 -0.47
CA THR A 283 -2.02 10.64 0.80
C THR A 283 -2.95 10.92 1.97
N ARG A 284 -2.59 10.42 3.16
CA ARG A 284 -3.42 10.57 4.37
C ARG A 284 -3.76 12.03 4.75
N SER A 285 -3.00 13.00 4.24
CA SER A 285 -3.20 14.43 4.50
C SER A 285 -4.10 15.12 3.47
N VAL A 286 -4.44 14.44 2.37
CA VAL A 286 -5.25 14.99 1.28
C VAL A 286 -6.37 14.02 0.98
N LEU A 287 -7.59 14.35 1.41
CA LEU A 287 -8.79 13.63 1.00
C LEU A 287 -9.19 14.07 -0.41
N GLY A 288 -9.81 13.21 -1.16
CA GLY A 288 -10.35 13.55 -2.46
C GLY A 288 -11.06 12.38 -3.11
N THR A 289 -11.92 12.68 -4.04
CA THR A 289 -12.73 11.72 -4.79
C THR A 289 -11.87 10.61 -5.37
N PRO A 290 -12.05 9.36 -4.93
CA PRO A 290 -11.31 8.23 -5.48
C PRO A 290 -11.84 7.84 -6.87
N ARG A 291 -10.99 7.17 -7.66
CA ARG A 291 -11.32 6.72 -9.02
C ARG A 291 -12.21 5.47 -9.05
N TYR A 292 -12.18 4.63 -8.01
CA TYR A 292 -13.07 3.46 -7.96
C TYR A 292 -14.54 3.90 -7.90
N ALA A 293 -15.43 3.11 -8.49
CA ALA A 293 -16.87 3.38 -8.45
C ALA A 293 -17.44 3.07 -7.06
N ALA A 294 -18.47 3.81 -6.63
CA ALA A 294 -19.06 3.60 -5.29
C ALA A 294 -19.76 2.23 -5.17
N ASP A 295 -20.27 1.69 -6.27
CA ASP A 295 -20.90 0.38 -6.38
C ASP A 295 -19.90 -0.76 -6.58
N GLU A 296 -18.58 -0.48 -6.58
CA GLU A 296 -17.54 -1.49 -6.81
C GLU A 296 -16.93 -1.96 -5.48
N ILE A 297 -16.77 -3.28 -5.36
CA ILE A 297 -15.99 -3.94 -4.31
C ILE A 297 -14.85 -4.77 -4.93
N ALA A 298 -13.77 -4.98 -4.17
CA ALA A 298 -12.80 -6.01 -4.51
C ALA A 298 -13.03 -7.25 -3.63
N VAL A 299 -13.13 -8.41 -4.25
CA VAL A 299 -13.41 -9.70 -3.61
C VAL A 299 -12.19 -10.58 -3.73
N PHE A 300 -11.69 -11.06 -2.61
CA PHE A 300 -10.57 -11.99 -2.52
C PHE A 300 -11.06 -13.42 -2.28
N ASN A 301 -10.58 -14.36 -3.08
CA ASN A 301 -10.76 -15.78 -2.87
C ASN A 301 -9.52 -16.37 -2.17
N PRO A 302 -9.59 -16.76 -0.89
CA PRO A 302 -8.43 -17.29 -0.17
C PRO A 302 -7.99 -18.68 -0.62
N ASP A 303 -8.84 -19.41 -1.33
CA ASP A 303 -8.53 -20.77 -1.80
C ASP A 303 -7.72 -20.75 -3.12
N THR A 304 -8.00 -19.79 -4.02
CA THR A 304 -7.25 -19.59 -5.28
C THR A 304 -6.18 -18.50 -5.17
N ASN A 305 -6.20 -17.68 -4.13
CA ASN A 305 -5.37 -16.47 -3.95
C ASN A 305 -5.62 -15.40 -5.01
N GLU A 306 -6.81 -15.32 -5.55
CA GLU A 306 -7.19 -14.40 -6.62
C GLU A 306 -8.12 -13.30 -6.12
N TRP A 307 -7.93 -12.12 -6.68
CA TRP A 307 -8.83 -10.99 -6.52
C TRP A 307 -9.73 -10.83 -7.74
N GLN A 308 -10.96 -10.40 -7.51
CA GLN A 308 -11.92 -10.01 -8.54
C GLN A 308 -12.55 -8.68 -8.16
N ARG A 309 -12.81 -7.83 -9.15
CA ARG A 309 -13.62 -6.63 -8.96
C ARG A 309 -15.05 -6.94 -9.35
N LYS A 310 -16.00 -6.59 -8.49
CA LYS A 310 -17.42 -6.89 -8.66
C LYS A 310 -18.25 -5.63 -8.50
N LYS A 311 -19.30 -5.49 -9.31
CA LYS A 311 -20.33 -4.48 -9.12
C LYS A 311 -21.39 -5.01 -8.17
N VAL A 312 -21.82 -4.15 -7.24
CA VAL A 312 -22.84 -4.47 -6.24
C VAL A 312 -24.14 -3.77 -6.60
N GLU A 313 -25.24 -4.48 -6.50
CA GLU A 313 -26.58 -3.95 -6.80
C GLU A 313 -27.07 -3.00 -5.68
N GLY A 314 -28.11 -2.24 -5.97
CA GLY A 314 -28.73 -1.27 -5.05
C GLY A 314 -28.04 0.10 -5.06
N THR A 315 -28.52 0.99 -4.22
CA THR A 315 -27.91 2.32 -4.04
C THR A 315 -26.64 2.16 -3.21
N PRO A 316 -25.45 2.48 -3.74
CA PRO A 316 -24.21 2.31 -2.98
C PRO A 316 -24.07 3.37 -1.88
N PRO A 317 -23.33 3.07 -0.80
CA PRO A 317 -22.95 4.07 0.19
C PRO A 317 -22.03 5.13 -0.43
N PRO A 318 -21.99 6.37 0.10
CA PRO A 318 -21.00 7.37 -0.29
C PRO A 318 -19.58 6.83 -0.19
N LYS A 319 -18.70 7.23 -1.11
CA LYS A 319 -17.28 6.87 -1.06
C LYS A 319 -16.66 7.38 0.23
N ARG A 320 -15.96 6.51 0.94
CA ARG A 320 -15.49 6.81 2.30
C ARG A 320 -14.17 6.13 2.64
N ALA A 321 -13.51 6.65 3.67
CA ALA A 321 -12.29 6.09 4.25
C ALA A 321 -12.41 6.03 5.78
N GLY A 322 -11.71 5.10 6.42
CA GLY A 322 -11.72 4.97 7.88
C GLY A 322 -13.07 4.51 8.45
N HIS A 323 -13.92 3.91 7.63
CA HIS A 323 -15.09 3.17 8.06
C HIS A 323 -14.67 1.80 8.61
N VAL A 324 -15.54 1.15 9.35
CA VAL A 324 -15.30 -0.18 9.89
C VAL A 324 -16.32 -1.18 9.34
N MET A 325 -15.90 -2.43 9.21
CA MET A 325 -16.73 -3.50 8.64
C MET A 325 -16.68 -4.72 9.55
N VAL A 326 -17.80 -5.44 9.64
CA VAL A 326 -17.93 -6.68 10.39
C VAL A 326 -18.81 -7.68 9.64
N THR A 327 -18.43 -8.96 9.70
CA THR A 327 -19.22 -10.08 9.20
C THR A 327 -20.44 -10.31 10.07
N THR A 328 -21.61 -10.49 9.46
CA THR A 328 -22.86 -10.91 10.11
C THR A 328 -23.45 -12.11 9.37
N ASP A 329 -24.50 -12.70 9.88
CA ASP A 329 -25.15 -13.85 9.22
C ASP A 329 -25.82 -13.48 7.88
N ASN A 330 -26.15 -12.20 7.68
CA ASN A 330 -26.84 -11.70 6.48
C ASN A 330 -25.92 -10.98 5.48
N GLY A 331 -24.63 -10.89 5.75
CA GLY A 331 -23.68 -10.14 4.94
C GLY A 331 -22.65 -9.37 5.78
N ILE A 332 -22.13 -8.28 5.24
CA ILE A 332 -21.18 -7.41 5.93
C ILE A 332 -21.86 -6.11 6.31
N ILE A 333 -21.79 -5.75 7.60
CA ILE A 333 -22.23 -4.42 8.05
C ILE A 333 -21.05 -3.47 8.10
N MET A 334 -21.27 -2.26 7.60
CA MET A 334 -20.34 -1.15 7.58
C MET A 334 -20.89 0.00 8.41
N PHE A 335 -20.01 0.68 9.19
CA PHE A 335 -20.38 1.84 9.98
C PHE A 335 -19.42 3.02 9.76
N GLY A 336 -19.96 4.23 9.62
CA GLY A 336 -19.28 5.50 9.71
C GLY A 336 -18.19 5.73 8.67
N GLY A 337 -17.10 6.33 9.09
CA GLY A 337 -15.99 6.77 8.23
C GLY A 337 -16.03 8.26 7.92
N GLU A 338 -15.19 8.69 7.00
CA GLU A 338 -15.13 10.05 6.48
C GLU A 338 -15.46 10.02 4.99
N GLY A 339 -16.51 10.74 4.58
CA GLY A 339 -16.92 10.88 3.19
C GLY A 339 -15.85 11.57 2.36
N LEU A 340 -15.63 11.09 1.13
CA LEU A 340 -14.53 11.57 0.26
C LEU A 340 -15.00 12.57 -0.78
N ASP A 341 -16.31 12.76 -0.94
CA ASP A 341 -16.94 13.71 -1.87
C ASP A 341 -17.50 14.97 -1.15
N GLY A 342 -17.07 15.21 0.10
CA GLY A 342 -17.41 16.41 0.87
C GLY A 342 -18.47 16.22 1.95
N GLU A 343 -18.95 15.00 2.18
CA GLU A 343 -20.00 14.70 3.18
C GLU A 343 -19.52 14.84 4.64
N GLY A 344 -18.19 14.92 4.85
CA GLY A 344 -17.62 14.95 6.19
C GLY A 344 -17.65 13.59 6.88
N ARG A 345 -17.69 13.59 8.22
CA ARG A 345 -17.75 12.35 9.00
C ARG A 345 -19.14 11.80 9.05
N LEU A 346 -19.23 10.47 9.04
CA LEU A 346 -20.46 9.71 8.88
C LEU A 346 -20.75 8.89 10.16
N ASN A 347 -22.03 8.57 10.37
CA ASN A 347 -22.51 7.70 11.44
C ASN A 347 -23.63 6.76 10.94
N ASP A 348 -23.70 6.59 9.64
CA ASP A 348 -24.65 5.71 8.97
C ASP A 348 -24.22 4.24 9.04
N LEU A 349 -25.22 3.37 8.97
CA LEU A 349 -25.04 1.91 8.87
C LEU A 349 -25.46 1.45 7.47
N TRP A 350 -24.65 0.58 6.88
CA TRP A 350 -24.93 -0.09 5.62
C TRP A 350 -24.71 -1.59 5.72
N LEU A 351 -25.57 -2.35 5.09
CA LEU A 351 -25.47 -3.79 4.94
C LEU A 351 -25.13 -4.12 3.48
N LEU A 352 -23.99 -4.73 3.25
CA LEU A 352 -23.72 -5.49 2.03
C LEU A 352 -24.37 -6.86 2.22
N ARG A 353 -25.63 -6.98 1.80
CA ARG A 353 -26.42 -8.20 1.95
C ARG A 353 -25.96 -9.27 1.00
N GLY A 354 -25.84 -10.49 1.50
CA GLY A 354 -25.52 -11.70 0.75
C GLY A 354 -24.37 -12.49 1.36
N SER A 355 -24.05 -13.59 0.71
CA SER A 355 -23.06 -14.58 1.14
C SER A 355 -21.83 -14.61 0.23
N ALA A 356 -20.86 -15.42 0.59
CA ALA A 356 -19.67 -15.65 -0.22
C ALA A 356 -20.01 -16.22 -1.61
N SER A 357 -21.03 -17.07 -1.74
CA SER A 357 -21.48 -17.61 -3.03
C SER A 357 -22.13 -16.55 -3.91
N ASP A 358 -22.90 -15.63 -3.30
CA ASP A 358 -23.57 -14.55 -4.03
C ASP A 358 -22.57 -13.59 -4.68
N ALA A 359 -21.39 -13.42 -4.09
CA ALA A 359 -20.33 -12.60 -4.66
C ALA A 359 -19.85 -13.10 -6.04
N ASP A 360 -19.87 -14.39 -6.27
CA ASP A 360 -19.44 -14.99 -7.53
C ASP A 360 -20.42 -14.69 -8.67
N GLU A 361 -21.72 -14.50 -8.35
CA GLU A 361 -22.78 -14.18 -9.29
C GLU A 361 -22.87 -12.69 -9.68
N ASN A 362 -22.20 -11.80 -8.94
CA ASN A 362 -22.16 -10.39 -9.28
C ASN A 362 -21.37 -10.12 -10.57
N GLU A 363 -21.83 -9.12 -11.32
CA GLU A 363 -21.17 -8.67 -12.55
C GLU A 363 -19.72 -8.27 -12.27
N SER A 364 -18.80 -8.74 -13.13
CA SER A 364 -17.41 -8.30 -13.06
C SER A 364 -17.29 -6.81 -13.39
N ALA A 365 -16.62 -6.07 -12.54
CA ALA A 365 -16.26 -4.67 -12.79
C ALA A 365 -14.95 -4.52 -13.60
N GLY A 366 -14.44 -5.65 -14.13
CA GLY A 366 -13.18 -5.77 -14.85
C GLY A 366 -12.21 -6.72 -14.16
N GLY A 367 -11.30 -7.32 -14.93
CA GLY A 367 -10.29 -8.25 -14.38
C GLY A 367 -9.27 -7.54 -13.51
N CYS A 368 -8.79 -8.24 -12.50
CA CYS A 368 -7.54 -7.92 -11.84
C CYS A 368 -6.41 -8.30 -12.82
N GLY A 369 -5.52 -7.36 -13.11
CA GLY A 369 -4.51 -7.57 -14.15
C GLY A 369 -5.00 -7.30 -15.59
N SER A 370 -6.22 -6.75 -15.80
CA SER A 370 -6.52 -6.09 -17.06
C SER A 370 -5.40 -5.07 -17.30
N ALA A 371 -4.89 -5.05 -18.51
CA ALA A 371 -3.80 -4.20 -18.96
C ALA A 371 -4.12 -2.70 -18.83
N ASP A 372 -4.33 -2.22 -17.63
CA ASP A 372 -4.00 -0.87 -17.29
C ASP A 372 -2.52 -0.75 -17.60
N PHE A 373 -2.22 0.00 -18.63
CA PHE A 373 -0.87 0.30 -19.06
C PHE A 373 -0.08 0.63 -17.80
N ASN A 374 0.81 -0.25 -17.36
CA ASN A 374 1.54 -0.06 -16.13
C ASN A 374 2.57 1.07 -16.36
N LEU A 375 2.09 2.31 -16.22
CA LEU A 375 2.89 3.51 -16.44
C LEU A 375 4.13 3.54 -15.53
N ILE A 376 4.09 2.89 -14.35
CA ILE A 376 5.27 2.75 -13.49
C ILE A 376 6.27 1.77 -14.09
N ALA A 377 5.83 0.67 -14.68
CA ALA A 377 6.74 -0.22 -15.41
C ALA A 377 7.33 0.47 -16.65
N LEU A 378 6.52 1.25 -17.38
CA LEU A 378 7.00 2.09 -18.50
C LEU A 378 7.96 3.18 -18.01
N HIS A 379 7.70 3.83 -16.87
CA HIS A 379 8.64 4.73 -16.23
C HIS A 379 9.98 4.04 -16.02
N GLY A 380 9.99 2.88 -15.37
CA GLY A 380 11.21 2.09 -15.11
C GLY A 380 11.94 1.74 -16.42
N LEU A 381 11.22 1.23 -17.42
CA LEU A 381 11.79 0.89 -18.73
C LEU A 381 12.39 2.10 -19.42
N PHE A 382 11.67 3.21 -19.51
CA PHE A 382 12.16 4.42 -20.18
C PHE A 382 13.33 5.07 -19.45
N MET A 383 13.33 5.06 -18.10
CA MET A 383 14.46 5.54 -17.29
C MET A 383 15.69 4.65 -17.46
N PHE A 384 15.51 3.33 -17.49
CA PHE A 384 16.59 2.39 -17.76
C PHE A 384 17.18 2.62 -19.17
N LEU A 385 16.36 2.64 -20.21
CA LEU A 385 16.82 2.88 -21.57
C LEU A 385 17.43 4.27 -21.71
N GLY A 386 16.78 5.32 -21.23
CA GLY A 386 17.26 6.70 -21.32
C GLY A 386 18.57 6.89 -20.56
N TRP A 387 18.52 6.81 -19.24
CA TRP A 387 19.66 7.10 -18.37
C TRP A 387 20.66 5.95 -18.22
N GLY A 388 20.20 4.71 -18.16
CA GLY A 388 21.05 3.54 -17.98
C GLY A 388 21.77 3.08 -19.25
N ALA A 389 21.20 3.30 -20.43
CA ALA A 389 21.75 2.84 -21.68
C ALA A 389 22.16 3.98 -22.63
N PHE A 390 21.19 4.71 -23.22
CA PHE A 390 21.48 5.67 -24.31
C PHE A 390 22.37 6.83 -23.87
N LEU A 391 22.08 7.50 -22.76
CA LEU A 391 22.87 8.63 -22.30
C LEU A 391 24.31 8.20 -21.91
N GLN A 392 24.46 7.00 -21.33
CA GLN A 392 25.76 6.40 -21.03
C GLN A 392 26.54 6.09 -22.32
N ALA A 393 25.89 5.46 -23.30
CA ALA A 393 26.51 5.14 -24.60
C ALA A 393 26.95 6.41 -25.36
N GLY A 394 26.12 7.45 -25.34
CA GLY A 394 26.49 8.72 -25.99
C GLY A 394 27.71 9.39 -25.35
N ALA A 395 27.80 9.35 -23.98
CA ALA A 395 28.99 9.84 -23.28
C ALA A 395 30.23 8.97 -23.56
N PHE A 396 30.07 7.65 -23.64
CA PHE A 396 31.12 6.70 -24.00
C PHE A 396 31.69 7.00 -25.41
N ILE A 397 30.82 7.19 -26.40
CA ILE A 397 31.23 7.55 -27.76
C ILE A 397 32.01 8.87 -27.78
N ALA A 398 31.51 9.88 -27.08
CA ALA A 398 32.19 11.19 -27.02
C ALA A 398 33.56 11.13 -26.33
N ARG A 399 33.82 10.12 -25.47
CA ARG A 399 35.12 9.96 -24.81
C ARG A 399 36.11 9.15 -25.65
N TYR A 400 35.69 8.02 -26.18
CA TYR A 400 36.60 7.03 -26.75
C TYR A 400 36.70 7.06 -28.29
N PHE A 401 35.73 7.64 -29.01
CA PHE A 401 35.66 7.63 -30.46
C PHE A 401 35.90 9.01 -31.11
N ARG A 402 36.48 9.96 -30.38
CA ARG A 402 36.76 11.30 -30.90
C ARG A 402 37.63 11.31 -32.15
N HIS A 403 38.46 10.29 -32.33
CA HIS A 403 39.33 10.15 -33.53
C HIS A 403 38.53 9.88 -34.81
N LYS A 404 37.22 9.53 -34.69
CA LYS A 404 36.34 9.30 -35.85
C LYS A 404 35.45 10.54 -36.11
N ASP A 405 36.05 11.70 -36.32
CA ASP A 405 35.34 12.93 -36.68
C ASP A 405 34.93 12.90 -38.16
N PRO A 406 33.72 13.34 -38.59
CA PRO A 406 32.62 13.92 -37.76
C PRO A 406 31.64 12.89 -37.20
N TRP A 407 31.84 11.58 -37.41
CA TRP A 407 30.93 10.51 -37.04
C TRP A 407 30.62 10.51 -35.53
N TRP A 408 31.64 10.60 -34.65
CA TRP A 408 31.45 10.57 -33.21
C TRP A 408 30.51 11.68 -32.72
N PHE A 409 30.61 12.86 -33.31
CA PHE A 409 29.80 14.00 -32.87
C PHE A 409 28.35 13.88 -33.33
N LYS A 410 28.10 13.36 -34.54
CA LYS A 410 26.75 13.08 -35.04
C LYS A 410 26.09 12.00 -34.17
N MET A 411 26.81 10.91 -33.89
CA MET A 411 26.31 9.81 -33.05
C MET A 411 26.06 10.24 -31.59
N HIS A 412 26.99 10.97 -30.99
CA HIS A 412 26.81 11.54 -29.66
C HIS A 412 25.50 12.35 -29.57
N ARG A 413 25.26 13.25 -30.50
CA ARG A 413 24.04 14.07 -30.50
C ARG A 413 22.78 13.25 -30.70
N ALA A 414 22.77 12.33 -31.65
CA ALA A 414 21.60 11.50 -31.93
C ALA A 414 21.24 10.62 -30.71
N ILE A 415 22.22 9.92 -30.15
CA ILE A 415 22.03 9.01 -29.00
C ILE A 415 21.61 9.80 -27.74
N GLN A 416 22.22 10.98 -27.50
CA GLN A 416 21.85 11.83 -26.37
C GLN A 416 20.41 12.36 -26.53
N ALA A 417 20.00 12.78 -27.71
CA ALA A 417 18.64 13.23 -27.96
C ALA A 417 17.64 12.10 -27.74
N THR A 418 17.90 10.91 -28.28
CA THR A 418 17.03 9.73 -28.04
C THR A 418 16.94 9.40 -26.56
N GLY A 419 18.08 9.37 -25.85
CA GLY A 419 18.10 9.09 -24.42
C GLY A 419 17.31 10.10 -23.58
N LEU A 420 17.40 11.39 -23.90
CA LEU A 420 16.64 12.45 -23.23
C LEU A 420 15.14 12.37 -23.53
N ILE A 421 14.74 12.03 -24.76
CA ILE A 421 13.33 11.84 -25.11
C ILE A 421 12.76 10.68 -24.29
N LEU A 422 13.47 9.54 -24.24
CA LEU A 422 13.03 8.39 -23.42
C LEU A 422 12.95 8.75 -21.94
N ALA A 423 13.95 9.44 -21.39
CA ALA A 423 13.95 9.87 -20.01
C ALA A 423 12.78 10.83 -19.71
N PHE A 424 12.47 11.73 -20.63
CA PHE A 424 11.33 12.66 -20.49
C PHE A 424 9.99 11.92 -20.52
N LEU A 425 9.81 10.97 -21.44
CA LEU A 425 8.62 10.11 -21.47
C LEU A 425 8.47 9.32 -20.17
N GLY A 426 9.57 8.75 -19.68
CA GLY A 426 9.57 8.07 -18.38
C GLY A 426 9.20 9.00 -17.22
N PHE A 427 9.70 10.23 -17.22
CA PHE A 427 9.35 11.23 -16.23
C PHE A 427 7.84 11.56 -16.25
N ILE A 428 7.25 11.74 -17.43
CA ILE A 428 5.79 11.95 -17.59
C ILE A 428 5.03 10.73 -17.04
N CYS A 429 5.45 9.50 -17.37
CA CYS A 429 4.82 8.30 -16.84
C CYS A 429 4.78 8.29 -15.30
N ALA A 430 5.86 8.71 -14.63
CA ALA A 430 5.89 8.81 -13.16
C ALA A 430 4.92 9.88 -12.64
N ILE A 431 4.93 11.08 -13.23
CA ILE A 431 4.06 12.19 -12.82
C ILE A 431 2.57 11.83 -12.94
N VAL A 432 2.21 11.14 -14.02
CA VAL A 432 0.81 10.73 -14.26
C VAL A 432 0.39 9.59 -13.33
N SER A 433 1.32 8.68 -13.00
CA SER A 433 1.00 7.47 -12.24
C SER A 433 0.94 7.67 -10.73
N VAL A 434 1.75 8.58 -10.20
CA VAL A 434 1.83 8.82 -8.75
C VAL A 434 1.04 10.09 -8.42
N PRO A 435 -0.09 10.00 -7.72
CA PRO A 435 -0.83 11.18 -7.30
C PRO A 435 -0.08 11.88 -6.18
N PHE A 436 0.27 13.16 -6.36
CA PHE A 436 0.86 14.10 -5.40
C PHE A 436 2.09 13.60 -4.58
N ASP A 437 2.89 14.49 -4.04
CA ASP A 437 4.09 14.22 -3.22
C ASP A 437 5.26 13.50 -3.96
N HIS A 438 5.32 13.62 -5.31
CA HIS A 438 6.34 12.98 -6.14
C HIS A 438 7.79 13.20 -5.68
N PHE A 439 8.07 14.33 -5.04
CA PHE A 439 9.44 14.77 -4.73
C PHE A 439 9.78 14.73 -3.24
N LYS A 440 8.91 14.21 -2.40
CA LYS A 440 9.12 14.16 -0.95
C LYS A 440 10.01 13.00 -0.48
N PHE A 441 10.36 12.07 -1.36
CA PHE A 441 11.22 10.92 -1.06
C PHE A 441 12.48 10.91 -1.94
N ALA A 442 13.52 10.23 -1.47
CA ALA A 442 14.87 10.30 -2.06
C ALA A 442 14.91 10.03 -3.58
N HIS A 443 14.23 8.98 -4.08
CA HIS A 443 14.18 8.66 -5.50
C HIS A 443 13.52 9.79 -6.32
N GLY A 444 12.38 10.31 -5.87
CA GLY A 444 11.66 11.36 -6.59
C GLY A 444 12.41 12.69 -6.60
N GLY A 445 12.94 13.12 -5.44
CA GLY A 445 13.73 14.36 -5.32
C GLY A 445 15.01 14.31 -6.13
N LEU A 446 15.78 13.21 -6.03
CA LEU A 446 16.99 13.01 -6.81
C LEU A 446 16.67 12.91 -8.32
N GLY A 447 15.57 12.23 -8.68
CA GLY A 447 15.09 12.12 -10.06
C GLY A 447 14.81 13.48 -10.69
N LEU A 448 14.18 14.41 -9.95
CA LEU A 448 13.96 15.78 -10.42
C LEU A 448 15.28 16.52 -10.70
N VAL A 449 16.24 16.43 -9.77
CA VAL A 449 17.57 17.05 -9.96
C VAL A 449 18.26 16.50 -11.19
N ILE A 450 18.21 15.18 -11.39
CA ILE A 450 18.80 14.51 -12.56
C ILE A 450 18.12 14.99 -13.87
N MET A 451 16.79 15.11 -13.88
CA MET A 451 16.06 15.61 -15.04
C MET A 451 16.42 17.06 -15.38
N ILE A 452 16.55 17.93 -14.38
CA ILE A 452 17.01 19.33 -14.55
C ILE A 452 18.41 19.36 -15.17
N ILE A 453 19.36 18.56 -14.65
CA ILE A 453 20.71 18.42 -15.20
C ILE A 453 20.64 17.95 -16.65
N GLY A 454 19.86 16.91 -16.94
CA GLY A 454 19.75 16.31 -18.28
C GLY A 454 19.18 17.27 -19.31
N LEU A 455 18.07 17.92 -19.00
CA LEU A 455 17.42 18.89 -19.88
C LEU A 455 18.25 20.18 -20.03
N GLY A 456 19.05 20.53 -19.04
CA GLY A 456 20.01 21.64 -19.11
C GLY A 456 21.19 21.39 -20.09
N GLN A 457 21.53 20.13 -20.37
CA GLN A 457 22.67 19.83 -21.25
C GLN A 457 22.50 20.29 -22.72
N PRO A 458 21.37 20.04 -23.41
CA PRO A 458 21.15 20.57 -24.76
C PRO A 458 21.01 22.09 -24.77
N LEU A 459 20.41 22.71 -23.74
CA LEU A 459 20.38 24.18 -23.61
C LEU A 459 21.78 24.75 -23.51
N ASN A 460 22.63 24.17 -22.67
CA ASN A 460 24.02 24.54 -22.56
C ASN A 460 24.77 24.30 -23.87
N ALA A 461 24.44 23.23 -24.61
CA ALA A 461 25.07 22.95 -25.92
C ALA A 461 24.70 23.98 -26.99
N PHE A 462 23.51 24.58 -26.90
CA PHE A 462 23.08 25.65 -27.81
C PHE A 462 23.97 26.91 -27.67
N PHE A 463 24.39 27.25 -26.45
CA PHE A 463 25.25 28.39 -26.15
C PHE A 463 26.76 28.08 -26.30
N ARG A 464 27.09 27.03 -27.02
CA ARG A 464 28.48 26.58 -27.22
C ARG A 464 29.35 27.64 -27.93
N PRO A 465 30.40 28.22 -27.27
CA PRO A 465 31.29 29.16 -27.90
C PRO A 465 32.06 28.51 -29.05
N HIS A 466 32.30 29.24 -30.14
CA HIS A 466 33.08 28.77 -31.26
C HIS A 466 34.58 28.72 -30.91
N LYS A 467 35.33 27.91 -31.63
CA LYS A 467 36.79 27.96 -31.61
C LYS A 467 37.27 29.16 -32.45
N HIS A 468 38.47 29.63 -32.17
CA HIS A 468 39.13 30.59 -33.05
C HIS A 468 39.41 29.99 -34.43
N PRO A 469 39.59 30.82 -35.49
CA PRO A 469 39.90 30.34 -36.84
C PRO A 469 41.17 29.48 -36.93
N ASP A 470 42.14 29.73 -36.04
CA ASP A 470 43.39 28.95 -35.89
C ASP A 470 43.20 27.61 -35.16
N GLY A 471 41.97 27.27 -34.76
CA GLY A 471 41.64 26.05 -34.05
C GLY A 471 41.85 26.11 -32.53
N THR A 472 42.40 27.22 -32.01
CA THR A 472 42.59 27.42 -30.56
C THR A 472 41.26 27.63 -29.84
N LYS A 473 41.25 27.37 -28.52
CA LYS A 473 40.06 27.51 -27.72
C LYS A 473 40.08 28.84 -26.98
N SER A 474 38.98 29.59 -27.07
CA SER A 474 38.74 30.73 -26.20
C SER A 474 38.57 30.29 -24.75
N THR A 475 38.82 31.19 -23.78
CA THR A 475 38.57 30.93 -22.34
C THR A 475 37.14 30.51 -22.10
N GLY A 476 36.15 31.17 -22.73
CA GLY A 476 34.75 30.81 -22.65
C GLY A 476 34.47 29.38 -23.14
N ARG A 477 35.18 28.95 -24.20
CA ARG A 477 35.08 27.58 -24.71
C ARG A 477 35.65 26.55 -23.74
N VAL A 478 36.74 26.84 -23.06
CA VAL A 478 37.34 25.96 -22.05
C VAL A 478 36.40 25.79 -20.84
N ILE A 479 35.89 26.92 -20.33
CA ILE A 479 34.93 26.91 -19.22
C ILE A 479 33.66 26.12 -19.59
N TRP A 480 33.11 26.38 -20.79
CA TRP A 480 31.96 25.66 -21.30
C TRP A 480 32.19 24.14 -21.38
N GLU A 481 33.35 23.71 -21.89
CA GLU A 481 33.69 22.29 -22.00
C GLU A 481 33.83 21.64 -20.63
N LEU A 482 34.43 22.31 -19.65
CA LEU A 482 34.53 21.82 -18.26
C LEU A 482 33.16 21.64 -17.63
N PHE A 483 32.32 22.67 -17.76
CA PHE A 483 30.96 22.63 -17.21
C PHE A 483 30.13 21.51 -17.84
N HIS A 484 30.03 21.48 -19.19
CA HIS A 484 29.25 20.48 -19.91
C HIS A 484 29.69 19.04 -19.55
N LYS A 485 31.00 18.78 -19.52
CA LYS A 485 31.51 17.45 -19.22
C LYS A 485 31.29 17.01 -17.78
N ASN A 486 31.57 17.90 -16.83
CA ASN A 486 31.50 17.52 -15.40
C ASN A 486 30.07 17.42 -14.88
N ILE A 487 29.22 18.38 -15.26
CA ILE A 487 27.80 18.32 -14.91
C ILE A 487 27.11 17.14 -15.61
N GLY A 488 27.46 16.88 -16.89
CA GLY A 488 26.94 15.70 -17.58
C GLY A 488 27.36 14.38 -16.91
N ARG A 489 28.63 14.24 -16.49
CA ARG A 489 29.09 13.05 -15.75
C ARG A 489 28.41 12.90 -14.40
N LEU A 490 28.26 13.99 -13.66
CA LEU A 490 27.54 13.98 -12.39
C LEU A 490 26.11 13.47 -12.59
N GLY A 491 25.39 14.00 -13.58
CA GLY A 491 24.04 13.55 -13.90
C GLY A 491 23.98 12.06 -14.24
N LEU A 492 24.94 11.53 -15.00
CA LEU A 492 25.01 10.11 -15.36
C LEU A 492 25.26 9.21 -14.12
N ILE A 493 26.15 9.60 -13.21
CA ILE A 493 26.44 8.85 -11.98
C ILE A 493 25.20 8.85 -11.06
N LEU A 494 24.61 10.03 -10.84
CA LEU A 494 23.41 10.16 -10.02
C LEU A 494 22.25 9.35 -10.59
N ALA A 495 22.13 9.26 -11.91
CA ALA A 495 21.09 8.47 -12.57
C ALA A 495 21.23 6.96 -12.29
N LEU A 496 22.46 6.41 -12.32
CA LEU A 496 22.69 5.00 -11.97
C LEU A 496 22.31 4.70 -10.51
N ILE A 497 22.65 5.61 -9.60
CA ILE A 497 22.23 5.52 -8.20
C ILE A 497 20.70 5.57 -8.10
N ASN A 498 20.07 6.50 -8.81
CA ASN A 498 18.63 6.68 -8.77
C ASN A 498 17.83 5.53 -9.38
N ILE A 499 18.36 4.87 -10.43
CA ILE A 499 17.76 3.63 -10.95
C ILE A 499 17.76 2.55 -9.86
N SER A 500 18.88 2.38 -9.13
CA SER A 500 18.95 1.43 -8.01
C SER A 500 17.94 1.75 -6.91
N LEU A 501 17.77 3.04 -6.54
CA LEU A 501 16.74 3.47 -5.60
C LEU A 501 15.32 3.19 -6.11
N GLY A 502 15.08 3.36 -7.41
CA GLY A 502 13.80 3.04 -8.05
C GLY A 502 13.46 1.55 -7.99
N LEU A 503 14.45 0.68 -8.22
CA LEU A 503 14.26 -0.78 -8.09
C LEU A 503 13.93 -1.18 -6.66
N LEU A 504 14.55 -0.57 -5.64
CA LEU A 504 14.21 -0.75 -4.22
C LEU A 504 12.76 -0.33 -3.94
N LEU A 505 12.38 0.83 -4.45
CA LEU A 505 11.04 1.38 -4.24
C LEU A 505 9.95 0.52 -4.91
N ALA A 506 10.23 -0.03 -6.09
CA ALA A 506 9.31 -0.85 -6.85
C ALA A 506 9.18 -2.30 -6.34
N VAL A 507 9.92 -2.69 -5.30
CA VAL A 507 9.89 -4.06 -4.75
C VAL A 507 10.11 -5.12 -5.83
N THR A 508 11.13 -4.90 -6.69
CA THR A 508 11.35 -5.75 -7.85
C THR A 508 11.92 -7.12 -7.47
N PRO A 509 11.62 -8.20 -8.25
CA PRO A 509 12.17 -9.53 -8.01
C PRO A 509 13.70 -9.56 -8.03
N VAL A 510 14.31 -10.49 -7.30
CA VAL A 510 15.77 -10.66 -7.19
C VAL A 510 16.45 -10.79 -8.56
N GLY A 511 15.79 -11.43 -9.55
CA GLY A 511 16.30 -11.54 -10.92
C GLY A 511 16.52 -10.19 -11.62
N VAL A 512 15.65 -9.22 -11.37
CA VAL A 512 15.78 -7.85 -11.91
C VAL A 512 17.00 -7.15 -11.30
N TRP A 513 17.21 -7.28 -10.00
CA TRP A 513 18.39 -6.80 -9.29
C TRP A 513 19.67 -7.41 -9.82
N ALA A 514 19.73 -8.74 -9.92
CA ALA A 514 20.88 -9.45 -10.43
C ALA A 514 21.23 -9.00 -11.85
N THR A 515 20.23 -8.87 -12.72
CA THR A 515 20.39 -8.37 -14.08
C THR A 515 20.95 -6.94 -14.09
N TRP A 516 20.38 -6.05 -13.28
CA TRP A 516 20.83 -4.66 -13.17
C TRP A 516 22.31 -4.57 -12.75
N PHE A 517 22.69 -5.24 -11.66
CA PHE A 517 24.07 -5.19 -11.17
C PHE A 517 25.05 -5.90 -12.09
N ALA A 518 24.65 -6.97 -12.78
CA ALA A 518 25.47 -7.61 -13.81
C ALA A 518 25.76 -6.66 -15.00
N LEU A 519 24.74 -5.95 -15.50
CA LEU A 519 24.90 -4.95 -16.56
C LEU A 519 25.76 -3.77 -16.10
N LEU A 520 25.56 -3.29 -14.88
CA LEU A 520 26.37 -2.20 -14.31
C LEU A 520 27.84 -2.63 -14.17
N GLY A 521 28.09 -3.86 -13.68
CA GLY A 521 29.44 -4.43 -13.59
C GLY A 521 30.11 -4.56 -14.96
N LEU A 522 29.40 -5.09 -15.96
CA LEU A 522 29.90 -5.18 -17.33
C LEU A 522 30.26 -3.79 -17.90
N PHE A 523 29.42 -2.81 -17.64
CA PHE A 523 29.62 -1.43 -18.07
C PHE A 523 30.89 -0.80 -17.44
N ILE A 524 31.09 -1.02 -16.13
CA ILE A 524 32.28 -0.56 -15.40
C ILE A 524 33.53 -1.22 -15.98
N ILE A 525 33.51 -2.54 -16.21
CA ILE A 525 34.62 -3.29 -16.81
C ILE A 525 34.97 -2.69 -18.19
N LEU A 526 33.97 -2.44 -19.03
CA LEU A 526 34.17 -1.84 -20.34
C LEU A 526 34.84 -0.46 -20.25
N TYR A 527 34.40 0.39 -19.32
CA TYR A 527 35.02 1.69 -19.08
C TYR A 527 36.49 1.56 -18.65
N VAL A 528 36.79 0.68 -17.71
CA VAL A 528 38.15 0.43 -17.20
C VAL A 528 39.06 -0.06 -18.33
N VAL A 529 38.62 -1.03 -19.12
CA VAL A 529 39.39 -1.55 -20.27
C VAL A 529 39.70 -0.43 -21.27
N MET A 530 38.73 0.43 -21.57
CA MET A 530 38.92 1.53 -22.51
C MET A 530 39.82 2.64 -21.95
N GLU A 531 39.79 2.93 -20.66
CA GLU A 531 40.73 3.86 -20.01
C GLU A 531 42.16 3.32 -20.05
N ILE A 532 42.36 2.03 -19.74
CA ILE A 532 43.68 1.38 -19.86
C ILE A 532 44.19 1.47 -21.29
N ARG A 533 43.38 1.18 -22.32
CA ARG A 533 43.74 1.32 -23.72
C ARG A 533 44.14 2.75 -24.08
N LEU A 534 43.39 3.75 -23.63
CA LEU A 534 43.72 5.16 -23.84
C LEU A 534 45.07 5.54 -23.20
N PHE A 535 45.31 5.06 -21.98
CA PHE A 535 46.56 5.31 -21.27
C PHE A 535 47.77 4.68 -22.00
N MET A 536 47.68 3.43 -22.41
CA MET A 536 48.72 2.72 -23.16
C MET A 536 49.03 3.39 -24.52
N ASN A 537 47.98 3.85 -25.23
CA ASN A 537 48.18 4.52 -26.52
C ASN A 537 48.85 5.91 -26.39
N LYS A 538 48.58 6.63 -25.27
CA LYS A 538 49.29 7.90 -24.99
C LYS A 538 50.77 7.67 -24.67
N GLY A 539 51.13 6.60 -23.98
CA GLY A 539 52.51 6.20 -23.68
C GLY A 539 53.33 5.94 -24.98
N LYS A 540 52.72 5.24 -25.94
CA LYS A 540 53.35 4.97 -27.25
C LYS A 540 53.57 6.22 -28.11
N SER A 541 52.70 7.23 -28.01
CA SER A 541 52.84 8.49 -28.76
C SER A 541 53.98 9.39 -28.26
N ASN A 542 54.33 9.27 -26.98
CA ASN A 542 55.40 10.07 -26.38
C ASN A 542 56.82 9.46 -26.56
N THR A 543 56.92 8.21 -27.06
CA THR A 543 58.21 7.53 -27.29
C THR A 543 58.78 7.67 -28.71
N VAL A 544 58.12 8.38 -29.62
CA VAL A 544 58.48 8.47 -31.04
C VAL A 544 59.05 9.84 -31.44
N THR A 545 59.59 10.65 -30.57
CA THR A 545 60.28 11.90 -30.97
C THR A 545 61.53 12.13 -30.12
N LEU A 546 62.58 11.39 -30.40
CA LEU A 546 63.96 11.89 -30.26
C LEU A 546 64.65 11.76 -31.64
N PRO A 547 64.86 12.83 -32.34
CA PRO A 547 65.77 12.77 -33.46
C PRO A 547 67.21 12.62 -32.93
N MET A 548 67.85 11.49 -33.22
CA MET A 548 69.28 11.41 -33.04
C MET A 548 69.97 12.43 -34.00
N LYS A 549 70.74 13.35 -33.41
CA LYS A 549 71.82 14.07 -34.06
C LYS A 549 73.09 13.33 -33.84
#